data_57fccb69a8370737ec0c20537c6da6db
#
_entry.id   57fccb69a8370737ec0c20537c6da6db
#
_cell.length_a   1.000
_cell.length_b   1.000
_cell.length_c   1.000
_cell.angle_alpha   90.00
_cell.angle_beta   90.00
_cell.angle_gamma   90.00
#
_symmetry.space_group_name_H-M   'P 1'
#
loop_
_entity.id
_entity.type
_entity.pdbx_description
1 polymer ?
#
loop_
_entity_poly.entity_id
_entity_poly.type
_entity_poly.pdbx_seq_one_letter_code
_entity_poly.pdbx_strand_id
1 'polypeptide(L)'
;TLSLANTVSYNALEKYKMDLIKDFPPIRVWGTVGFICAMWAVDLTGFKASSAQLYVAAISAAMLGLYAFTLPACPPMRSEGKTMLSAFGLDALVLFKRKKMAIFFLFSMLLGAALQITNTYGDLFLGSFASIPEYADSFGVKHSVILLSISQMSETLFILAIPFFLKHFGIKRVMLISMFAWVFRFGLFALGDPGSGLWMLILSMIVYGMAFDFFNVSGSLFL
;
A
#
# COMPACT_ATOMS: atom_id res chain seq x y z
N THR A 1 -3.37 -12.54 -2.36
CA THR A 1 -4.76 -12.25 -1.91
C THR A 1 -5.26 -10.90 -2.42
N LEU A 2 -4.48 -9.79 -2.34
CA LEU A 2 -4.92 -8.45 -2.78
C LEU A 2 -5.33 -8.41 -4.26
N SER A 3 -4.54 -9.01 -5.15
CA SER A 3 -4.88 -9.09 -6.59
C SER A 3 -6.18 -9.86 -6.82
N LEU A 4 -6.40 -10.96 -6.11
CA LEU A 4 -7.65 -11.72 -6.21
C LEU A 4 -8.86 -10.91 -5.69
N ALA A 5 -8.70 -10.19 -4.58
CA ALA A 5 -9.75 -9.32 -4.05
C ALA A 5 -10.13 -8.21 -5.06
N ASN A 6 -9.13 -7.58 -5.68
CA ASN A 6 -9.36 -6.60 -6.73
C ASN A 6 -10.08 -7.22 -7.94
N THR A 7 -9.67 -8.41 -8.39
CA THR A 7 -10.31 -9.11 -9.51
C THR A 7 -11.78 -9.42 -9.22
N VAL A 8 -12.08 -9.91 -8.00
CA VAL A 8 -13.47 -10.19 -7.60
C VAL A 8 -14.28 -8.89 -7.57
N SER A 9 -13.71 -7.80 -7.04
CA SER A 9 -14.38 -6.50 -7.00
C SER A 9 -14.65 -5.95 -8.39
N TYR A 10 -13.68 -6.03 -9.32
CA TYR A 10 -13.86 -5.62 -10.70
C TYR A 10 -14.94 -6.42 -11.42
N ASN A 11 -14.92 -7.77 -11.27
CA ASN A 11 -15.97 -8.62 -11.83
C ASN A 11 -17.36 -8.30 -11.28
N ALA A 12 -17.45 -8.02 -9.99
CA ALA A 12 -18.72 -7.64 -9.36
C ALA A 12 -19.23 -6.30 -9.92
N LEU A 13 -18.36 -5.27 -9.99
CA LEU A 13 -18.73 -3.96 -10.52
C LEU A 13 -19.16 -4.04 -11.99
N GLU A 14 -18.42 -4.80 -12.81
CA GLU A 14 -18.76 -5.01 -14.23
C GLU A 14 -20.11 -5.74 -14.38
N LYS A 15 -20.36 -6.77 -13.59
CA LYS A 15 -21.63 -7.50 -13.57
C LYS A 15 -22.82 -6.60 -13.23
N TYR A 16 -22.65 -5.63 -12.33
CA TYR A 16 -23.68 -4.66 -11.95
C TYR A 16 -23.66 -3.39 -12.82
N LYS A 17 -22.84 -3.33 -13.89
CA LYS A 17 -22.70 -2.19 -14.81
C LYS A 17 -22.34 -0.89 -14.09
N MET A 18 -21.53 -0.97 -13.04
CA MET A 18 -21.01 0.16 -12.29
C MET A 18 -19.72 0.70 -12.92
N ASP A 19 -19.40 1.96 -12.67
CA ASP A 19 -18.18 2.61 -13.19
C ASP A 19 -16.96 2.20 -12.35
N LEU A 20 -16.05 1.44 -12.97
CA LEU A 20 -14.83 0.95 -12.30
C LEU A 20 -13.97 2.10 -11.76
N ILE A 21 -13.88 3.22 -12.47
CA ILE A 21 -13.03 4.35 -12.07
C ILE A 21 -13.63 5.09 -10.89
N LYS A 22 -14.95 5.20 -10.85
CA LYS A 22 -15.68 5.97 -9.84
C LYS A 22 -16.02 5.14 -8.59
N ASP A 23 -16.44 3.89 -8.79
CA ASP A 23 -17.05 3.08 -7.74
C ASP A 23 -16.04 2.14 -7.06
N PHE A 24 -14.92 1.81 -7.69
CA PHE A 24 -13.89 0.95 -7.09
C PHE A 24 -13.11 1.61 -5.93
N PRO A 25 -12.67 2.88 -6.00
CA PRO A 25 -11.92 3.50 -4.91
C PRO A 25 -12.63 3.47 -3.56
N PRO A 26 -13.93 3.80 -3.44
CA PRO A 26 -14.65 3.69 -2.18
C PRO A 26 -14.68 2.27 -1.59
N ILE A 27 -14.79 1.24 -2.45
CA ILE A 27 -14.76 -0.16 -2.00
C ILE A 27 -13.37 -0.51 -1.44
N ARG A 28 -12.31 -0.08 -2.12
CA ARG A 28 -10.94 -0.33 -1.69
C ARG A 28 -10.60 0.32 -0.34
N VAL A 29 -11.16 1.50 -0.05
CA VAL A 29 -10.97 2.22 1.23
C VAL A 29 -11.33 1.34 2.43
N TRP A 30 -12.37 0.52 2.35
CA TRP A 30 -12.75 -0.38 3.44
C TRP A 30 -11.66 -1.40 3.80
N GLY A 31 -10.88 -1.83 2.82
CA GLY A 31 -9.70 -2.68 3.08
C GLY A 31 -8.65 -1.97 3.92
N THR A 32 -8.38 -0.70 3.63
CA THR A 32 -7.44 0.13 4.40
C THR A 32 -7.97 0.42 5.81
N VAL A 33 -9.27 0.72 5.95
CA VAL A 33 -9.92 0.90 7.27
C VAL A 33 -9.77 -0.36 8.13
N GLY A 34 -10.05 -1.55 7.56
CA GLY A 34 -9.88 -2.82 8.27
C GLY A 34 -8.42 -3.05 8.69
N PHE A 35 -7.46 -2.68 7.83
CA PHE A 35 -6.05 -2.78 8.15
C PHE A 35 -5.64 -1.86 9.31
N ILE A 36 -6.10 -0.59 9.32
CA ILE A 36 -5.87 0.36 10.41
C ILE A 36 -6.45 -0.17 11.73
N CYS A 37 -7.69 -0.66 11.70
CA CYS A 37 -8.31 -1.26 12.87
C CYS A 37 -7.51 -2.45 13.44
N ALA A 38 -6.99 -3.31 12.56
CA ALA A 38 -6.15 -4.42 12.96
C ALA A 38 -4.82 -3.96 13.58
N MET A 39 -4.17 -2.95 12.99
CA MET A 39 -2.95 -2.34 13.55
C MET A 39 -3.18 -1.80 14.95
N TRP A 40 -4.25 -1.04 15.14
CA TRP A 40 -4.58 -0.45 16.45
C TRP A 40 -4.95 -1.52 17.47
N ALA A 41 -5.71 -2.54 17.07
CA ALA A 41 -6.05 -3.64 17.95
C ALA A 41 -4.79 -4.36 18.47
N VAL A 42 -3.82 -4.65 17.59
CA VAL A 42 -2.57 -5.33 17.97
C VAL A 42 -1.70 -4.44 18.87
N ASP A 43 -1.62 -3.14 18.58
CA ASP A 43 -0.79 -2.20 19.39
C ASP A 43 -1.39 -1.97 20.78
N LEU A 44 -2.70 -1.67 20.86
CA LEU A 44 -3.39 -1.36 22.12
C LEU A 44 -3.52 -2.57 23.05
N THR A 45 -3.59 -3.80 22.49
CA THR A 45 -3.62 -5.03 23.29
C THR A 45 -2.22 -5.47 23.75
N GLY A 46 -1.16 -4.79 23.32
CA GLY A 46 0.23 -5.14 23.64
C GLY A 46 0.74 -6.40 22.95
N PHE A 47 0.03 -6.90 21.94
CA PHE A 47 0.41 -8.12 21.21
C PHE A 47 1.53 -7.90 20.19
N LYS A 48 1.98 -6.66 20.00
CA LYS A 48 3.01 -6.26 19.04
C LYS A 48 4.29 -7.08 19.11
N ALA A 49 4.78 -7.37 20.34
CA ALA A 49 6.00 -8.14 20.58
C ALA A 49 5.73 -9.61 20.97
N SER A 50 4.51 -10.09 20.80
CA SER A 50 4.06 -11.43 21.20
C SER A 50 3.66 -12.29 20.01
N SER A 51 3.78 -13.61 20.14
CA SER A 51 3.20 -14.57 19.18
C SER A 51 1.68 -14.45 19.05
N ALA A 52 1.01 -13.77 19.99
CA ALA A 52 -0.43 -13.53 19.96
C ALA A 52 -0.88 -12.79 18.68
N GLN A 53 -0.06 -11.92 18.10
CA GLN A 53 -0.34 -11.30 16.81
C GLN A 53 -0.55 -12.30 15.68
N LEU A 54 0.14 -13.45 15.71
CA LEU A 54 -0.03 -14.51 14.71
C LEU A 54 -1.38 -15.22 14.86
N TYR A 55 -1.87 -15.40 16.10
CA TYR A 55 -3.21 -15.94 16.33
C TYR A 55 -4.30 -14.98 15.83
N VAL A 56 -4.15 -13.67 16.04
CA VAL A 56 -5.07 -12.66 15.49
C VAL A 56 -5.09 -12.73 13.95
N ALA A 57 -3.92 -12.84 13.33
CA ALA A 57 -3.82 -12.99 11.88
C ALA A 57 -4.44 -14.30 11.38
N ALA A 58 -4.23 -15.42 12.08
CA ALA A 58 -4.79 -16.72 11.72
C ALA A 58 -6.32 -16.73 11.83
N ILE A 59 -6.89 -16.17 12.90
CA ILE A 59 -8.33 -16.04 13.09
C ILE A 59 -8.94 -15.19 11.98
N SER A 60 -8.33 -14.02 11.68
CA SER A 60 -8.79 -13.14 10.63
C SER A 60 -8.75 -13.81 9.25
N ALA A 61 -7.69 -14.58 8.97
CA ALA A 61 -7.58 -15.36 7.73
C ALA A 61 -8.63 -16.46 7.64
N ALA A 62 -8.92 -17.16 8.75
CA ALA A 62 -9.97 -18.18 8.80
C ALA A 62 -11.36 -17.57 8.56
N MET A 63 -11.65 -16.42 9.19
CA MET A 63 -12.91 -15.70 8.95
C MET A 63 -13.05 -15.26 7.49
N LEU A 64 -11.98 -14.74 6.89
CA LEU A 64 -11.95 -14.40 5.46
C LEU A 64 -12.17 -15.62 4.59
N GLY A 65 -11.57 -16.76 4.94
CA GLY A 65 -11.76 -18.03 4.24
C GLY A 65 -13.23 -18.48 4.26
N LEU A 66 -13.88 -18.40 5.42
CA LEU A 66 -15.31 -18.71 5.55
C LEU A 66 -16.17 -17.72 4.73
N TYR A 67 -15.85 -16.43 4.80
CA TYR A 67 -16.56 -15.41 4.04
C TYR A 67 -16.39 -15.60 2.52
N ALA A 68 -15.26 -16.14 2.07
CA ALA A 68 -15.02 -16.37 0.64
C ALA A 68 -16.05 -17.28 -0.02
N PHE A 69 -16.69 -18.19 0.73
CA PHE A 69 -17.77 -19.04 0.22
C PHE A 69 -19.06 -18.26 -0.11
N THR A 70 -19.23 -17.06 0.44
CA THR A 70 -20.38 -16.21 0.17
C THR A 70 -20.18 -15.27 -1.03
N LEU A 71 -18.94 -15.18 -1.55
CA LEU A 71 -18.63 -14.31 -2.68
C LEU A 71 -19.25 -14.84 -3.98
N PRO A 72 -19.63 -13.92 -4.90
CA PRO A 72 -20.18 -14.34 -6.20
C PRO A 72 -19.14 -15.12 -6.99
N ALA A 73 -19.60 -16.17 -7.68
CA ALA A 73 -18.74 -16.99 -8.53
C ALA A 73 -18.14 -16.14 -9.65
N CYS A 74 -16.81 -16.12 -9.71
CA CYS A 74 -16.05 -15.51 -10.79
C CYS A 74 -15.47 -16.63 -11.64
N PRO A 75 -16.09 -16.99 -12.78
CA PRO A 75 -15.60 -18.07 -13.61
C PRO A 75 -14.21 -17.71 -14.17
N PRO A 76 -13.22 -18.61 -14.06
CA PRO A 76 -11.91 -18.36 -14.62
C PRO A 76 -12.03 -18.25 -16.14
N MET A 77 -11.55 -17.17 -16.72
CA MET A 77 -11.40 -17.08 -18.17
C MET A 77 -10.31 -18.06 -18.62
N ARG A 78 -10.70 -19.24 -19.09
CA ARG A 78 -9.79 -20.13 -19.82
C ARG A 78 -9.49 -19.49 -21.17
N SER A 79 -8.30 -18.96 -21.33
CA SER A 79 -7.81 -18.62 -22.67
C SER A 79 -7.30 -19.89 -23.32
N GLU A 80 -8.11 -20.46 -24.20
CA GLU A 80 -7.72 -21.57 -25.06
C GLU A 80 -6.52 -21.16 -25.91
N GLY A 81 -5.46 -21.97 -25.92
CA GLY A 81 -4.30 -21.77 -26.81
C GLY A 81 -3.10 -21.00 -26.23
N LYS A 82 -3.05 -20.69 -24.93
CA LYS A 82 -1.84 -20.08 -24.35
C LYS A 82 -0.75 -21.13 -24.16
N THR A 83 0.43 -20.84 -24.72
CA THR A 83 1.66 -21.56 -24.43
C THR A 83 1.96 -21.50 -22.92
N MET A 84 2.66 -22.49 -22.35
CA MET A 84 3.09 -22.47 -20.93
C MET A 84 3.81 -21.16 -20.55
N LEU A 85 4.64 -20.63 -21.43
CA LEU A 85 5.31 -19.32 -21.27
C LEU A 85 4.32 -18.16 -21.10
N SER A 86 3.24 -18.15 -21.88
CA SER A 86 2.17 -17.16 -21.79
C SER A 86 1.36 -17.31 -20.50
N ALA A 87 1.17 -18.54 -20.01
CA ALA A 87 0.47 -18.82 -18.76
C ALA A 87 1.24 -18.28 -17.53
N PHE A 88 2.57 -18.26 -17.60
CA PHE A 88 3.44 -17.64 -16.58
C PHE A 88 3.61 -16.12 -16.75
N GLY A 89 2.97 -15.52 -17.74
CA GLY A 89 3.07 -14.07 -17.99
C GLY A 89 4.42 -13.64 -18.55
N LEU A 90 5.26 -14.57 -19.02
CA LEU A 90 6.60 -14.26 -19.57
C LEU A 90 6.53 -13.46 -20.88
N ASP A 91 5.38 -13.43 -21.52
CA ASP A 91 5.12 -12.54 -22.68
C ASP A 91 5.29 -11.06 -22.30
N ALA A 92 5.06 -10.70 -21.02
CA ALA A 92 5.30 -9.35 -20.52
C ALA A 92 6.79 -8.95 -20.62
N LEU A 93 7.73 -9.91 -20.61
CA LEU A 93 9.15 -9.62 -20.80
C LEU A 93 9.46 -9.01 -22.17
N VAL A 94 8.62 -9.23 -23.18
CA VAL A 94 8.74 -8.60 -24.48
C VAL A 94 8.62 -7.07 -24.38
N LEU A 95 7.90 -6.57 -23.38
CA LEU A 95 7.75 -5.13 -23.13
C LEU A 95 9.09 -4.48 -22.75
N PHE A 96 10.03 -5.23 -22.16
CA PHE A 96 11.37 -4.72 -21.87
C PHE A 96 12.19 -4.36 -23.11
N LYS A 97 11.83 -4.88 -24.29
CA LYS A 97 12.44 -4.47 -25.57
C LYS A 97 12.14 -2.99 -25.90
N ARG A 98 11.07 -2.43 -25.36
CA ARG A 98 10.73 -1.01 -25.50
C ARG A 98 11.41 -0.21 -24.39
N LYS A 99 12.39 0.63 -24.71
CA LYS A 99 13.17 1.43 -23.75
C LYS A 99 12.32 2.16 -22.71
N LYS A 100 11.20 2.76 -23.10
CA LYS A 100 10.29 3.46 -22.19
C LYS A 100 9.67 2.52 -21.15
N MET A 101 9.24 1.32 -21.57
CA MET A 101 8.68 0.31 -20.70
C MET A 101 9.74 -0.30 -19.78
N ALA A 102 10.94 -0.58 -20.29
CA ALA A 102 12.05 -1.07 -19.47
C ALA A 102 12.40 -0.09 -18.34
N ILE A 103 12.48 1.20 -18.63
CA ILE A 103 12.72 2.24 -17.63
C ILE A 103 11.58 2.29 -16.61
N PHE A 104 10.32 2.24 -17.06
CA PHE A 104 9.17 2.24 -16.17
C PHE A 104 9.20 1.03 -15.21
N PHE A 105 9.44 -0.18 -15.71
CA PHE A 105 9.54 -1.38 -14.88
C PHE A 105 10.70 -1.32 -13.88
N LEU A 106 11.86 -0.79 -14.30
CA LEU A 106 13.00 -0.59 -13.42
C LEU A 106 12.64 0.35 -12.25
N PHE A 107 12.03 1.48 -12.53
CA PHE A 107 11.59 2.41 -11.48
C PHE A 107 10.50 1.80 -10.60
N SER A 108 9.55 1.06 -11.16
CA SER A 108 8.53 0.35 -10.38
C SER A 108 9.14 -0.67 -9.42
N MET A 109 10.16 -1.38 -9.86
CA MET A 109 10.90 -2.33 -9.02
C MET A 109 11.64 -1.61 -7.87
N LEU A 110 12.34 -0.51 -8.17
CA LEU A 110 13.07 0.27 -7.16
C LEU A 110 12.11 0.89 -6.13
N LEU A 111 10.97 1.42 -6.58
CA LEU A 111 9.94 1.95 -5.67
C LEU A 111 9.29 0.85 -4.83
N GLY A 112 9.05 -0.33 -5.41
CA GLY A 112 8.58 -1.50 -4.65
C GLY A 112 9.56 -1.93 -3.57
N ALA A 113 10.86 -1.92 -3.86
CA ALA A 113 11.91 -2.18 -2.88
C ALA A 113 11.91 -1.11 -1.76
N ALA A 114 11.83 0.16 -2.11
CA ALA A 114 11.73 1.27 -1.16
C ALA A 114 10.50 1.16 -0.25
N LEU A 115 9.35 0.81 -0.82
CA LEU A 115 8.12 0.53 -0.06
C LEU A 115 8.33 -0.60 0.95
N GLN A 116 8.93 -1.70 0.50
CA GLN A 116 9.14 -2.87 1.36
C GLN A 116 10.11 -2.57 2.51
N ILE A 117 11.16 -1.79 2.28
CA ILE A 117 12.08 -1.34 3.34
C ILE A 117 11.30 -0.64 4.45
N THR A 118 10.42 0.30 4.12
CA THR A 118 9.66 1.02 5.14
C THR A 118 8.65 0.11 5.87
N ASN A 119 7.98 -0.78 5.14
CA ASN A 119 7.00 -1.69 5.74
C ASN A 119 7.66 -2.69 6.69
N THR A 120 8.90 -3.12 6.40
CA THR A 120 9.61 -4.10 7.21
C THR A 120 10.37 -3.45 8.37
N TYR A 121 11.03 -2.33 8.10
CA TYR A 121 11.96 -1.72 9.06
C TYR A 121 11.41 -0.48 9.76
N GLY A 122 10.28 0.07 9.34
CA GLY A 122 9.73 1.30 9.92
C GLY A 122 9.44 1.18 11.43
N ASP A 123 8.82 0.08 11.85
CA ASP A 123 8.55 -0.17 13.25
C ASP A 123 9.84 -0.46 14.04
N LEU A 124 10.75 -1.25 13.47
CA LEU A 124 12.05 -1.54 14.09
C LEU A 124 12.89 -0.28 14.24
N PHE A 125 12.86 0.62 13.25
CA PHE A 125 13.56 1.90 13.29
C PHE A 125 13.03 2.77 14.45
N LEU A 126 11.71 2.93 14.55
CA LEU A 126 11.10 3.67 15.66
C LEU A 126 11.40 3.01 17.01
N GLY A 127 11.35 1.68 17.07
CA GLY A 127 11.68 0.91 18.26
C GLY A 127 13.15 1.03 18.69
N SER A 128 14.09 1.30 17.77
CA SER A 128 15.51 1.46 18.08
C SER A 128 15.78 2.67 19.00
N PHE A 129 14.93 3.68 18.96
CA PHE A 129 15.01 4.85 19.86
C PHE A 129 14.70 4.51 21.31
N ALA A 130 14.13 3.32 21.61
CA ALA A 130 13.93 2.87 22.98
C ALA A 130 15.24 2.69 23.78
N SER A 131 16.36 2.51 23.08
CA SER A 131 17.70 2.43 23.69
C SER A 131 18.21 3.78 24.20
N ILE A 132 17.58 4.89 23.80
CA ILE A 132 17.93 6.25 24.23
C ILE A 132 16.99 6.65 25.37
N PRO A 133 17.50 6.90 26.59
CA PRO A 133 16.66 7.18 27.75
C PRO A 133 15.68 8.34 27.57
N GLU A 134 16.07 9.35 26.78
CA GLU A 134 15.25 10.51 26.48
C GLU A 134 13.99 10.16 25.67
N TYR A 135 14.07 9.15 24.80
CA TYR A 135 12.98 8.78 23.87
C TYR A 135 12.24 7.51 24.26
N ALA A 136 12.75 6.74 25.23
CA ALA A 136 12.20 5.44 25.62
C ALA A 136 10.70 5.50 25.98
N ASP A 137 10.28 6.58 26.63
CA ASP A 137 8.90 6.81 27.06
C ASP A 137 8.05 7.61 26.06
N SER A 138 8.62 8.01 24.92
CA SER A 138 7.91 8.80 23.91
C SER A 138 6.77 8.02 23.27
N PHE A 139 5.72 8.74 22.86
CA PHE A 139 4.58 8.15 22.13
C PHE A 139 5.02 7.42 20.85
N GLY A 140 5.97 8.00 20.11
CA GLY A 140 6.45 7.43 18.85
C GLY A 140 7.14 6.08 19.01
N VAL A 141 7.75 5.81 20.17
CA VAL A 141 8.39 4.53 20.49
C VAL A 141 7.38 3.53 21.06
N LYS A 142 6.57 3.93 22.04
CA LYS A 142 5.57 3.05 22.66
C LYS A 142 4.49 2.60 21.69
N HIS A 143 4.02 3.52 20.85
CA HIS A 143 2.92 3.32 19.90
C HIS A 143 3.36 3.54 18.45
N SER A 144 4.51 3.00 18.06
CA SER A 144 5.06 3.12 16.71
C SER A 144 4.11 2.61 15.63
N VAL A 145 3.33 1.57 15.92
CA VAL A 145 2.35 1.00 15.00
C VAL A 145 1.19 1.98 14.77
N ILE A 146 0.71 2.65 15.83
CA ILE A 146 -0.30 3.71 15.70
C ILE A 146 0.27 4.87 14.89
N LEU A 147 1.50 5.28 15.16
CA LEU A 147 2.17 6.34 14.39
C LEU A 147 2.27 5.96 12.90
N LEU A 148 2.70 4.74 12.60
CA LEU A 148 2.77 4.22 11.21
C LEU A 148 1.41 4.13 10.54
N SER A 149 0.31 3.97 11.29
CA SER A 149 -1.05 3.94 10.72
C SER A 149 -1.47 5.26 10.07
N ILE A 150 -0.81 6.38 10.42
CA ILE A 150 -1.00 7.67 9.74
C ILE A 150 -0.71 7.55 8.24
N SER A 151 0.27 6.72 7.86
CA SER A 151 0.56 6.44 6.46
C SER A 151 -0.63 5.82 5.72
N GLN A 152 -1.35 4.92 6.39
CA GLN A 152 -2.52 4.25 5.81
C GLN A 152 -3.72 5.21 5.73
N MET A 153 -3.89 6.09 6.73
CA MET A 153 -4.91 7.14 6.67
C MET A 153 -4.63 8.10 5.51
N SER A 154 -3.37 8.47 5.33
CA SER A 154 -2.92 9.31 4.22
C SER A 154 -3.17 8.63 2.86
N GLU A 155 -2.86 7.33 2.72
CA GLU A 155 -3.19 6.54 1.52
C GLU A 155 -4.68 6.65 1.19
N THR A 156 -5.55 6.46 2.18
CA THR A 156 -7.00 6.58 2.00
C THR A 156 -7.43 7.95 1.45
N LEU A 157 -6.83 9.03 1.95
CA LEU A 157 -7.14 10.39 1.49
C LEU A 157 -6.62 10.65 0.08
N PHE A 158 -5.39 10.25 -0.20
CA PHE A 158 -4.78 10.51 -1.50
C PHE A 158 -5.37 9.67 -2.62
N ILE A 159 -5.80 8.43 -2.37
CA ILE A 159 -6.49 7.62 -3.39
C ILE A 159 -7.79 8.28 -3.84
N LEU A 160 -8.51 8.92 -2.94
CA LEU A 160 -9.72 9.68 -3.27
C LEU A 160 -9.41 10.99 -4.02
N ALA A 161 -8.23 11.58 -3.78
CA ALA A 161 -7.79 12.82 -4.44
C ALA A 161 -7.18 12.59 -5.83
N ILE A 162 -6.78 11.37 -6.18
CA ILE A 162 -6.12 11.05 -7.45
C ILE A 162 -6.85 11.57 -8.69
N PRO A 163 -8.18 11.40 -8.84
CA PRO A 163 -8.89 11.89 -10.03
C PRO A 163 -8.71 13.40 -10.25
N PHE A 164 -8.66 14.17 -9.17
CA PHE A 164 -8.41 15.61 -9.23
C PHE A 164 -6.99 15.89 -9.78
N PHE A 165 -5.97 15.23 -9.24
CA PHE A 165 -4.58 15.43 -9.67
C PHE A 165 -4.34 14.97 -11.09
N LEU A 166 -4.89 13.83 -11.50
CA LEU A 166 -4.76 13.32 -12.87
C LEU A 166 -5.40 14.24 -13.88
N LYS A 167 -6.57 14.81 -13.55
CA LYS A 167 -7.27 15.76 -14.42
C LYS A 167 -6.49 17.06 -14.63
N HIS A 168 -5.84 17.59 -13.58
CA HIS A 168 -5.15 18.88 -13.65
C HIS A 168 -3.70 18.79 -14.12
N PHE A 169 -2.97 17.76 -13.73
CA PHE A 169 -1.53 17.63 -13.98
C PHE A 169 -1.17 16.58 -15.02
N GLY A 170 -2.06 15.64 -15.29
CA GLY A 170 -1.82 14.50 -16.18
C GLY A 170 -0.87 13.46 -15.59
N ILE A 171 -0.89 12.25 -16.17
CA ILE A 171 -0.20 11.05 -15.66
C ILE A 171 1.29 11.29 -15.42
N LYS A 172 2.01 11.88 -16.39
CA LYS A 172 3.46 12.08 -16.30
C LYS A 172 3.88 12.93 -15.09
N ARG A 173 3.18 14.05 -14.87
CA ARG A 173 3.52 14.97 -13.75
C ARG A 173 3.15 14.34 -12.41
N VAL A 174 2.03 13.64 -12.33
CA VAL A 174 1.61 12.94 -11.10
C VAL A 174 2.64 11.87 -10.72
N MET A 175 3.14 11.09 -11.68
CA MET A 175 4.24 10.13 -11.43
C MET A 175 5.53 10.81 -10.96
N LEU A 176 5.90 11.96 -11.54
CA LEU A 176 7.08 12.71 -11.09
C LEU A 176 6.90 13.23 -9.67
N ILE A 177 5.74 13.79 -9.34
CA ILE A 177 5.40 14.23 -7.98
C ILE A 177 5.56 13.07 -6.99
N SER A 178 5.07 11.88 -7.34
CA SER A 178 5.23 10.69 -6.52
C SER A 178 6.71 10.35 -6.26
N MET A 179 7.56 10.39 -7.28
CA MET A 179 9.00 10.11 -7.12
C MET A 179 9.67 11.11 -6.19
N PHE A 180 9.36 12.40 -6.32
CA PHE A 180 9.87 13.43 -5.40
C PHE A 180 9.32 13.24 -3.99
N ALA A 181 8.06 12.86 -3.86
CA ALA A 181 7.44 12.56 -2.58
C ALA A 181 8.15 11.40 -1.86
N TRP A 182 8.60 10.36 -2.57
CA TRP A 182 9.41 9.29 -2.00
C TRP A 182 10.75 9.79 -1.46
N VAL A 183 11.47 10.62 -2.21
CA VAL A 183 12.75 11.21 -1.76
C VAL A 183 12.51 12.07 -0.51
N PHE A 184 11.51 12.93 -0.55
CA PHE A 184 11.15 13.81 0.55
C PHE A 184 10.75 13.02 1.81
N ARG A 185 9.94 11.99 1.63
CA ARG A 185 9.53 11.09 2.70
C ARG A 185 10.71 10.47 3.42
N PHE A 186 11.64 9.83 2.68
CA PHE A 186 12.80 9.20 3.28
C PHE A 186 13.73 10.21 3.94
N GLY A 187 13.89 11.41 3.36
CA GLY A 187 14.63 12.50 3.97
C GLY A 187 14.06 12.91 5.32
N LEU A 188 12.74 13.12 5.40
CA LEU A 188 12.04 13.44 6.64
C LEU A 188 12.13 12.30 7.66
N PHE A 189 12.03 11.05 7.21
CA PHE A 189 12.10 9.88 8.09
C PHE A 189 13.51 9.70 8.67
N ALA A 190 14.54 10.00 7.87
CA ALA A 190 15.94 9.89 8.29
C ALA A 190 16.37 11.00 9.26
N LEU A 191 15.76 12.18 9.15
CA LEU A 191 16.09 13.36 9.97
C LEU A 191 15.17 13.48 11.19
N GLY A 192 14.05 12.78 11.22
CA GLY A 192 13.07 12.81 12.31
C GLY A 192 13.51 11.97 13.50
N ASP A 193 13.11 12.42 14.68
CA ASP A 193 13.28 11.70 15.96
C ASP A 193 11.95 11.68 16.72
N PRO A 194 11.77 10.79 17.71
CA PRO A 194 10.54 10.70 18.50
C PRO A 194 10.31 11.87 19.49
N GLY A 195 11.25 12.80 19.59
CA GLY A 195 11.19 14.00 20.43
C GLY A 195 10.79 15.23 19.64
N SER A 196 11.72 16.18 19.52
CA SER A 196 11.49 17.45 18.80
C SER A 196 11.25 17.29 17.31
N GLY A 197 11.75 16.20 16.70
CA GLY A 197 11.60 15.86 15.28
C GLY A 197 10.36 15.00 14.98
N LEU A 198 9.47 14.75 15.94
CA LEU A 198 8.27 13.93 15.72
C LEU A 198 7.40 14.45 14.57
N TRP A 199 7.32 15.75 14.38
CA TRP A 199 6.60 16.35 13.27
C TRP A 199 7.14 15.93 11.89
N MET A 200 8.46 15.72 11.77
CA MET A 200 9.08 15.23 10.53
C MET A 200 8.65 13.79 10.25
N LEU A 201 8.60 12.94 11.28
CA LEU A 201 8.10 11.57 11.16
C LEU A 201 6.64 11.56 10.72
N ILE A 202 5.77 12.37 11.36
CA ILE A 202 4.36 12.49 11.01
C ILE A 202 4.20 13.01 9.58
N LEU A 203 4.93 14.04 9.19
CA LEU A 203 4.89 14.58 7.83
C LEU A 203 5.35 13.56 6.79
N SER A 204 6.41 12.79 7.11
CA SER A 204 6.86 11.66 6.28
C SER A 204 5.74 10.64 6.06
N MET A 205 4.96 10.33 7.10
CA MET A 205 3.84 9.39 7.02
C MET A 205 2.66 9.96 6.21
N ILE A 206 2.40 11.26 6.30
CA ILE A 206 1.40 11.92 5.47
C ILE A 206 1.81 11.92 3.99
N VAL A 207 3.08 12.19 3.70
CA VAL A 207 3.61 12.19 2.32
C VAL A 207 3.57 10.80 1.69
N TYR A 208 3.51 9.74 2.51
CA TYR A 208 3.43 8.35 2.01
C TYR A 208 2.25 8.10 1.07
N GLY A 209 1.05 8.53 1.44
CA GLY A 209 -0.13 8.30 0.61
C GLY A 209 0.06 8.90 -0.79
N MET A 210 0.54 10.15 -0.86
CA MET A 210 0.86 10.79 -2.15
C MET A 210 1.96 10.03 -2.90
N ALA A 211 3.02 9.62 -2.21
CA ALA A 211 4.15 8.91 -2.83
C ALA A 211 3.73 7.56 -3.41
N PHE A 212 2.92 6.80 -2.70
CA PHE A 212 2.49 5.46 -3.09
C PHE A 212 1.38 5.48 -4.13
N ASP A 213 0.27 6.15 -3.82
CA ASP A 213 -0.93 6.10 -4.66
C ASP A 213 -0.74 6.78 -6.01
N PHE A 214 -0.05 7.91 -6.04
CA PHE A 214 0.20 8.63 -7.30
C PHE A 214 1.02 7.80 -8.27
N PHE A 215 1.99 7.03 -7.79
CA PHE A 215 2.72 6.12 -8.66
C PHE A 215 1.91 4.90 -9.06
N ASN A 216 1.27 4.26 -8.10
CA ASN A 216 0.55 3.01 -8.32
C ASN A 216 -0.61 3.18 -9.30
N VAL A 217 -1.47 4.19 -9.09
CA VAL A 217 -2.62 4.44 -9.97
C VAL A 217 -2.18 5.02 -11.31
N SER A 218 -1.28 6.02 -11.32
CA SER A 218 -0.79 6.57 -12.59
C SER A 218 -0.02 5.54 -13.42
N GLY A 219 0.72 4.64 -12.76
CA GLY A 219 1.44 3.55 -13.40
C GLY A 219 0.51 2.52 -14.03
N SER A 220 -0.59 2.16 -13.35
CA SER A 220 -1.60 1.25 -13.90
C SER A 220 -2.35 1.84 -15.11
N LEU A 221 -2.48 3.16 -15.16
CA LEU A 221 -3.09 3.85 -16.31
C LEU A 221 -2.09 4.09 -17.46
N PHE A 222 -0.79 3.97 -17.20
CA PHE A 222 0.27 4.12 -18.20
C PHE A 222 0.50 2.83 -18.99
N LEU A 223 0.21 1.66 -18.40
CA LEU A 223 0.34 0.33 -19.02
C LEU A 223 -0.83 0.02 -19.95
#